data_cfe1712c9bcbd465d2ce3a5f3a043a96
#
_entry.id   cfe1712c9bcbd465d2ce3a5f3a043a96
#
_cell.length_a   1.000
_cell.length_b   1.000
_cell.length_c   1.000
_cell.angle_alpha   90.00
_cell.angle_beta   90.00
_cell.angle_gamma   90.00
#
_symmetry.space_group_name_H-M   'P 1'
#
loop_
_entity.id
_entity.type
_entity.pdbx_description
1 polymer ?
#
loop_
_entity_poly.entity_id
_entity_poly.type
_entity_poly.pdbx_seq_one_letter_code
_entity_poly.pdbx_strand_id
1 'polypeptide(L)'
;MNWERLISAKRLGMEGIETIHKDDRSAFLRDYDRLIFSAPFRRLQNKTQVFPLPGSVFVHNRLTHSLEVACVGRSLGNNVARGILLEHPELVTSNITEIGNIVSAACLAHDMGNPPFGHSGEKAISAYFTEGKGQSLEQMFSDRPGQWTDIINFEGNANAFRLLAHQFIGRRKGGFAMTYSTLASIVKYPYASILANGKHKFGFFDSEAPIYARIADELGIIRISEPGEPLKYVRYPLVWLVEAADDICYLLMDLEDAHKLKLLSTDNTISLMMDFLEPTERDHAKSIIGMVTDVNEQVSYLRSKLVGVLVEECTQVFLENEKAILDGSFSGSLIKHISPTPREAYQRLSDLSIRKIYRSRDVLEVELAGFRIISTLLDLMIEAVQNPDREYSKLLIGRVSSQYDINATDIYHRIQAVLDYISGMTDVYALDIYRKINGNSLPAV
;
A
#
# COMPACT_ATOMS: atom_id res chain seq x y z
N MET A 1 18.32 7.61 -14.71
CA MET A 1 18.26 6.13 -14.50
C MET A 1 18.27 5.43 -15.85
N ASN A 2 18.48 4.12 -15.90
CA ASN A 2 18.56 3.33 -17.14
C ASN A 2 17.68 2.09 -17.03
N TRP A 3 16.87 1.80 -18.02
CA TRP A 3 15.90 0.70 -18.03
C TRP A 3 16.54 -0.68 -17.85
N GLU A 4 17.66 -0.96 -18.49
CA GLU A 4 18.36 -2.26 -18.38
C GLU A 4 18.75 -2.56 -16.94
N ARG A 5 19.16 -1.54 -16.18
CA ARG A 5 19.55 -1.68 -14.79
C ARG A 5 18.35 -1.68 -13.83
N LEU A 6 17.30 -0.90 -14.17
CA LEU A 6 16.09 -0.80 -13.35
C LEU A 6 15.32 -2.12 -13.28
N ILE A 7 15.28 -2.92 -14.35
CA ILE A 7 14.50 -4.16 -14.39
C ILE A 7 15.40 -5.35 -14.06
N SER A 8 15.56 -5.62 -12.77
CA SER A 8 16.45 -6.66 -12.24
C SER A 8 15.68 -7.82 -11.62
N ALA A 9 15.98 -9.03 -12.06
CA ALA A 9 15.48 -10.28 -11.50
C ALA A 9 16.21 -10.71 -10.20
N LYS A 10 17.20 -9.94 -9.74
CA LYS A 10 17.95 -10.21 -8.52
C LYS A 10 17.04 -10.18 -7.31
N ARG A 11 17.19 -11.16 -6.42
CA ARG A 11 16.31 -11.36 -5.27
C ARG A 11 17.01 -11.03 -3.96
N LEU A 12 16.28 -10.33 -3.09
CA LEU A 12 16.75 -9.99 -1.75
C LEU A 12 17.04 -11.28 -0.94
N GLY A 13 18.27 -11.37 -0.39
CA GLY A 13 18.72 -12.51 0.41
C GLY A 13 19.01 -13.80 -0.38
N MET A 14 19.01 -13.71 -1.72
CA MET A 14 19.37 -14.81 -2.62
C MET A 14 20.48 -14.40 -3.60
N GLU A 15 21.22 -13.35 -3.28
CA GLU A 15 22.33 -12.85 -4.09
C GLU A 15 23.43 -13.93 -4.20
N GLY A 16 23.82 -14.26 -5.42
CA GLY A 16 24.82 -15.30 -5.70
C GLY A 16 24.31 -16.75 -5.62
N ILE A 17 23.00 -16.97 -5.42
CA ILE A 17 22.40 -18.29 -5.48
C ILE A 17 21.80 -18.48 -6.88
N GLU A 18 22.40 -19.34 -7.68
CA GLU A 18 21.79 -19.76 -8.94
C GLU A 18 20.58 -20.66 -8.65
N THR A 19 19.42 -20.18 -9.05
CA THR A 19 18.17 -20.94 -8.93
C THR A 19 17.84 -21.56 -10.28
N ILE A 20 18.01 -22.87 -10.42
CA ILE A 20 17.54 -23.60 -11.60
C ILE A 20 16.05 -23.80 -11.45
N HIS A 21 15.27 -23.11 -12.28
CA HIS A 21 13.84 -23.29 -12.38
C HIS A 21 13.51 -24.31 -13.50
N LYS A 22 12.60 -25.23 -13.23
CA LYS A 22 12.14 -26.25 -14.19
C LYS A 22 10.92 -25.81 -15.01
N ASP A 23 10.38 -24.64 -14.75
CA ASP A 23 9.19 -24.08 -15.40
C ASP A 23 9.51 -22.70 -16.02
N ASP A 24 8.68 -22.27 -16.96
CA ASP A 24 8.84 -21.06 -17.77
C ASP A 24 8.40 -19.76 -17.06
N ARG A 25 8.01 -19.81 -15.78
CA ARG A 25 7.61 -18.60 -15.04
C ARG A 25 8.78 -17.69 -14.79
N SER A 26 8.65 -16.43 -15.17
CA SER A 26 9.64 -15.41 -14.88
C SER A 26 9.83 -15.19 -13.36
N ALA A 27 10.97 -14.59 -12.98
CA ALA A 27 11.19 -14.22 -11.59
C ALA A 27 10.10 -13.28 -11.05
N PHE A 28 9.60 -12.39 -11.86
CA PHE A 28 8.60 -11.38 -11.50
C PHE A 28 7.21 -11.99 -11.34
N LEU A 29 6.81 -12.92 -12.21
CA LEU A 29 5.56 -13.66 -12.03
C LEU A 29 5.57 -14.50 -10.75
N ARG A 30 6.73 -15.06 -10.36
CA ARG A 30 6.91 -15.75 -9.08
C ARG A 30 6.75 -14.82 -7.88
N ASP A 31 7.04 -13.53 -8.01
CA ASP A 31 6.77 -12.55 -6.95
C ASP A 31 5.27 -12.39 -6.72
N TYR A 32 4.50 -12.27 -7.79
CA TYR A 32 3.04 -12.25 -7.73
C TYR A 32 2.48 -13.50 -7.02
N ASP A 33 2.94 -14.69 -7.44
CA ASP A 33 2.52 -15.95 -6.82
C ASP A 33 2.83 -16.00 -5.33
N ARG A 34 4.06 -15.59 -4.92
CA ARG A 34 4.47 -15.57 -3.51
C ARG A 34 3.56 -14.69 -2.66
N LEU A 35 3.15 -13.55 -3.19
CA LEU A 35 2.26 -12.63 -2.48
C LEU A 35 0.86 -13.23 -2.29
N ILE A 36 0.24 -13.72 -3.36
CA ILE A 36 -1.12 -14.31 -3.30
C ILE A 36 -1.21 -15.46 -2.31
N PHE A 37 -0.20 -16.33 -2.25
CA PHE A 37 -0.19 -17.45 -1.32
C PHE A 37 0.26 -17.09 0.10
N SER A 38 0.63 -15.84 0.36
CA SER A 38 1.11 -15.41 1.66
C SER A 38 -0.01 -15.17 2.67
N ALA A 39 0.27 -15.45 3.95
CA ALA A 39 -0.69 -15.17 5.03
C ALA A 39 -0.96 -13.66 5.20
N PRO A 40 0.04 -12.75 5.09
CA PRO A 40 -0.23 -11.32 5.16
C PRO A 40 -1.19 -10.83 4.08
N PHE A 41 -1.04 -11.28 2.82
CA PHE A 41 -1.96 -10.92 1.75
C PHE A 41 -3.39 -11.41 2.03
N ARG A 42 -3.54 -12.67 2.47
CA ARG A 42 -4.86 -13.25 2.79
C ARG A 42 -5.56 -12.52 3.95
N ARG A 43 -4.80 -11.97 4.90
CA ARG A 43 -5.38 -11.17 6.00
C ARG A 43 -6.06 -9.89 5.53
N LEU A 44 -5.74 -9.37 4.35
CA LEU A 44 -6.41 -8.22 3.75
C LEU A 44 -7.93 -8.43 3.56
N GLN A 45 -8.39 -9.69 3.44
CA GLN A 45 -9.81 -10.03 3.34
C GLN A 45 -10.65 -9.47 4.52
N ASN A 46 -10.07 -9.43 5.72
CA ASN A 46 -10.74 -8.97 6.93
C ASN A 46 -10.16 -7.62 7.43
N LYS A 47 -9.67 -6.80 6.52
CA LYS A 47 -9.29 -5.40 6.76
C LYS A 47 -10.18 -4.48 5.95
N THR A 48 -10.76 -3.51 6.62
CA THR A 48 -11.62 -2.47 6.01
C THR A 48 -10.83 -1.65 4.99
N GLN A 49 -11.42 -1.39 3.82
CA GLN A 49 -10.89 -0.43 2.85
C GLN A 49 -11.35 0.97 3.20
N VAL A 50 -12.62 1.27 3.06
CA VAL A 50 -13.26 2.54 3.40
C VAL A 50 -14.46 2.30 4.30
N PHE A 51 -15.40 1.48 3.86
CA PHE A 51 -16.62 1.19 4.59
C PHE A 51 -16.43 0.03 5.55
N PRO A 52 -17.17 0.03 6.71
CA PRO A 52 -17.19 -1.12 7.59
C PRO A 52 -17.53 -2.37 6.80
N LEU A 53 -16.90 -3.52 7.17
CA LEU A 53 -17.21 -4.80 6.53
C LEU A 53 -18.63 -5.22 6.90
N PRO A 54 -19.60 -5.12 6.01
CA PRO A 54 -21.01 -5.40 6.34
C PRO A 54 -21.33 -6.88 6.19
N GLY A 55 -22.32 -7.34 6.94
CA GLY A 55 -22.84 -8.69 6.80
C GLY A 55 -23.79 -8.90 5.62
N SER A 56 -24.35 -7.84 5.04
CA SER A 56 -25.50 -7.93 4.11
C SER A 56 -25.30 -7.27 2.74
N VAL A 57 -24.35 -6.36 2.59
CA VAL A 57 -24.06 -5.67 1.32
C VAL A 57 -22.59 -5.87 0.97
N PHE A 58 -22.31 -6.26 -0.28
CA PHE A 58 -20.95 -6.38 -0.74
C PHE A 58 -20.34 -4.99 -0.96
N VAL A 59 -19.28 -4.71 -0.23
CA VAL A 59 -18.37 -3.58 -0.45
C VAL A 59 -16.93 -4.10 -0.54
N HIS A 60 -16.04 -3.30 -1.12
CA HIS A 60 -14.64 -3.69 -1.27
C HIS A 60 -13.94 -3.78 0.10
N ASN A 61 -13.18 -4.85 0.28
CA ASN A 61 -12.18 -4.97 1.33
C ASN A 61 -10.78 -4.80 0.72
N ARG A 62 -9.74 -4.74 1.57
CA ARG A 62 -8.37 -4.52 1.06
C ARG A 62 -7.88 -5.62 0.14
N LEU A 63 -8.36 -6.86 0.27
CA LEU A 63 -7.96 -7.97 -0.62
C LEU A 63 -8.56 -7.78 -2.01
N THR A 64 -9.86 -7.50 -2.13
CA THR A 64 -10.50 -7.28 -3.45
C THR A 64 -9.93 -6.03 -4.11
N HIS A 65 -9.75 -4.94 -3.37
CA HIS A 65 -9.08 -3.73 -3.85
C HIS A 65 -7.66 -4.03 -4.38
N SER A 66 -6.81 -4.72 -3.61
CA SER A 66 -5.45 -5.05 -4.05
C SER A 66 -5.43 -5.92 -5.34
N LEU A 67 -6.42 -6.81 -5.52
CA LEU A 67 -6.55 -7.60 -6.75
C LEU A 67 -6.94 -6.73 -7.95
N GLU A 68 -7.85 -5.79 -7.77
CA GLU A 68 -8.27 -4.84 -8.81
C GLU A 68 -7.13 -3.89 -9.18
N VAL A 69 -6.44 -3.33 -8.19
CA VAL A 69 -5.24 -2.51 -8.41
C VAL A 69 -4.17 -3.30 -9.16
N ALA A 70 -3.96 -4.58 -8.82
CA ALA A 70 -3.02 -5.44 -9.54
C ALA A 70 -3.42 -5.71 -11.00
N CYS A 71 -4.71 -5.81 -11.28
CA CYS A 71 -5.23 -5.94 -12.65
C CYS A 71 -4.98 -4.68 -13.47
N VAL A 72 -5.33 -3.51 -12.93
CA VAL A 72 -5.12 -2.21 -13.56
C VAL A 72 -3.62 -1.92 -13.73
N GLY A 73 -2.82 -2.17 -12.69
CA GLY A 73 -1.37 -2.01 -12.73
C GLY A 73 -0.69 -2.88 -13.78
N ARG A 74 -1.17 -4.11 -13.98
CA ARG A 74 -0.67 -4.98 -15.06
C ARG A 74 -0.97 -4.38 -16.43
N SER A 75 -2.16 -3.83 -16.62
CA SER A 75 -2.55 -3.19 -17.88
C SER A 75 -1.69 -1.97 -18.18
N LEU A 76 -1.51 -1.08 -17.19
CA LEU A 76 -0.60 0.07 -17.28
C LEU A 76 0.83 -0.37 -17.62
N GLY A 77 1.37 -1.33 -16.86
CA GLY A 77 2.72 -1.83 -17.05
C GLY A 77 2.96 -2.46 -18.43
N ASN A 78 2.00 -3.24 -18.94
CA ASN A 78 2.09 -3.82 -20.28
C ASN A 78 2.03 -2.76 -21.38
N ASN A 79 1.18 -1.75 -21.25
CA ASN A 79 1.06 -0.67 -22.21
C ASN A 79 2.35 0.17 -22.23
N VAL A 80 2.88 0.53 -21.05
CA VAL A 80 4.15 1.27 -20.92
C VAL A 80 5.32 0.45 -21.47
N ALA A 81 5.41 -0.85 -21.16
CA ALA A 81 6.46 -1.72 -21.71
C ALA A 81 6.45 -1.73 -23.24
N ARG A 82 5.26 -1.80 -23.83
CA ARG A 82 5.10 -1.75 -25.31
C ARG A 82 5.54 -0.40 -25.87
N GLY A 83 5.14 0.71 -25.22
CA GLY A 83 5.55 2.07 -25.65
C GLY A 83 7.06 2.25 -25.56
N ILE A 84 7.69 1.84 -24.46
CA ILE A 84 9.15 1.90 -24.31
C ILE A 84 9.85 1.10 -25.42
N LEU A 85 9.40 -0.11 -25.73
CA LEU A 85 10.00 -0.92 -26.79
C LEU A 85 9.82 -0.36 -28.21
N LEU A 86 8.79 0.45 -28.44
CA LEU A 86 8.61 1.17 -29.71
C LEU A 86 9.63 2.30 -29.86
N GLU A 87 9.93 3.03 -28.79
CA GLU A 87 10.90 4.13 -28.77
C GLU A 87 12.36 3.61 -28.62
N HIS A 88 12.56 2.47 -27.95
CA HIS A 88 13.85 1.86 -27.61
C HIS A 88 13.90 0.38 -28.04
N PRO A 89 13.94 0.08 -29.35
CA PRO A 89 13.96 -1.30 -29.87
C PRO A 89 15.14 -2.13 -29.39
N GLU A 90 16.25 -1.49 -29.03
CA GLU A 90 17.46 -2.14 -28.49
C GLU A 90 17.19 -2.86 -27.16
N LEU A 91 16.15 -2.46 -26.41
CA LEU A 91 15.79 -3.07 -25.13
C LEU A 91 15.01 -4.37 -25.25
N VAL A 92 14.76 -4.88 -26.47
CA VAL A 92 13.97 -6.11 -26.70
C VAL A 92 14.56 -7.36 -26.00
N THR A 93 15.86 -7.38 -25.77
CA THR A 93 16.54 -8.46 -25.05
C THR A 93 16.59 -8.26 -23.53
N SER A 94 16.13 -7.11 -23.03
CA SER A 94 16.02 -6.82 -21.61
C SER A 94 14.71 -7.35 -21.03
N ASN A 95 14.56 -7.21 -19.71
CA ASN A 95 13.32 -7.61 -19.01
C ASN A 95 12.18 -6.57 -19.11
N ILE A 96 12.17 -5.64 -20.07
CA ILE A 96 11.14 -4.58 -20.19
C ILE A 96 9.73 -5.17 -20.32
N THR A 97 9.57 -6.29 -21.01
CA THR A 97 8.28 -6.98 -21.14
C THR A 97 7.68 -7.45 -19.80
N GLU A 98 8.51 -7.51 -18.75
CA GLU A 98 8.07 -7.93 -17.41
C GLU A 98 7.52 -6.78 -16.54
N ILE A 99 7.56 -5.53 -17.03
CA ILE A 99 7.04 -4.37 -16.28
C ILE A 99 5.62 -4.63 -15.77
N GLY A 100 4.74 -5.21 -16.59
CA GLY A 100 3.38 -5.54 -16.20
C GLY A 100 3.30 -6.51 -15.01
N ASN A 101 4.17 -7.52 -14.97
CA ASN A 101 4.25 -8.48 -13.86
C ASN A 101 4.81 -7.83 -12.60
N ILE A 102 5.84 -6.96 -12.72
CA ILE A 102 6.44 -6.23 -11.60
C ILE A 102 5.41 -5.30 -10.96
N VAL A 103 4.75 -4.46 -11.78
CA VAL A 103 3.74 -3.50 -11.30
C VAL A 103 2.57 -4.24 -10.67
N SER A 104 2.08 -5.33 -11.29
CA SER A 104 1.01 -6.15 -10.73
C SER A 104 1.36 -6.75 -9.38
N ALA A 105 2.58 -7.26 -9.19
CA ALA A 105 3.05 -7.77 -7.91
C ALA A 105 3.20 -6.64 -6.87
N ALA A 106 3.72 -5.48 -7.25
CA ALA A 106 3.83 -4.32 -6.36
C ALA A 106 2.44 -3.82 -5.92
N CYS A 107 1.46 -3.80 -6.84
CA CYS A 107 0.06 -3.48 -6.56
C CYS A 107 -0.58 -4.45 -5.55
N LEU A 108 -0.30 -5.76 -5.62
CA LEU A 108 -0.77 -6.68 -4.57
C LEU A 108 -0.21 -6.35 -3.20
N ALA A 109 1.02 -5.84 -3.16
CA ALA A 109 1.75 -5.61 -1.91
C ALA A 109 1.47 -4.24 -1.28
N HIS A 110 0.99 -3.25 -2.04
CA HIS A 110 0.95 -1.84 -1.63
C HIS A 110 0.21 -1.61 -0.30
N ASP A 111 -0.87 -2.34 -0.07
CA ASP A 111 -1.74 -2.22 1.11
C ASP A 111 -1.42 -3.24 2.24
N MET A 112 -0.43 -4.15 2.04
CA MET A 112 -0.15 -5.22 3.00
C MET A 112 0.39 -4.71 4.34
N GLY A 113 0.99 -3.53 4.37
CA GLY A 113 1.54 -2.91 5.56
C GLY A 113 0.55 -2.11 6.40
N ASN A 114 -0.65 -1.86 5.90
CA ASN A 114 -1.66 -1.10 6.63
C ASN A 114 -2.11 -1.84 7.90
N PRO A 115 -2.22 -1.14 9.05
CA PRO A 115 -2.73 -1.72 10.29
C PRO A 115 -4.23 -1.99 10.19
N PRO A 116 -4.83 -2.69 11.19
CA PRO A 116 -6.28 -2.76 11.32
C PRO A 116 -6.90 -1.36 11.29
N PHE A 117 -8.09 -1.22 10.71
CA PHE A 117 -8.82 0.04 10.54
C PHE A 117 -8.10 1.08 9.66
N GLY A 118 -7.12 0.66 8.86
CA GLY A 118 -6.48 1.48 7.85
C GLY A 118 -5.82 2.75 8.37
N HIS A 119 -6.11 3.90 7.74
CA HIS A 119 -5.55 5.19 8.14
C HIS A 119 -5.92 5.62 9.57
N SER A 120 -7.06 5.19 10.09
CA SER A 120 -7.41 5.42 11.49
C SER A 120 -6.46 4.67 12.42
N GLY A 121 -6.09 3.44 12.07
CA GLY A 121 -5.08 2.66 12.77
C GLY A 121 -3.69 3.32 12.74
N GLU A 122 -3.25 3.85 11.58
CA GLU A 122 -1.99 4.61 11.48
C GLU A 122 -2.01 5.83 12.40
N LYS A 123 -3.08 6.63 12.35
CA LYS A 123 -3.26 7.79 13.23
C LYS A 123 -3.26 7.41 14.70
N ALA A 124 -3.92 6.30 15.07
CA ALA A 124 -3.97 5.83 16.44
C ALA A 124 -2.57 5.39 16.95
N ILE A 125 -1.78 4.74 16.10
CA ILE A 125 -0.39 4.40 16.42
C ILE A 125 0.44 5.66 16.64
N SER A 126 0.41 6.61 15.71
CA SER A 126 1.15 7.88 15.83
C SER A 126 0.72 8.68 17.05
N ALA A 127 -0.57 8.84 17.29
CA ALA A 127 -1.12 9.58 18.42
C ALA A 127 -0.75 8.95 19.78
N TYR A 128 -0.66 7.61 19.85
CA TYR A 128 -0.22 6.94 21.08
C TYR A 128 1.18 7.39 21.51
N PHE A 129 2.10 7.59 20.56
CA PHE A 129 3.47 8.02 20.83
C PHE A 129 3.65 9.55 20.90
N THR A 130 2.78 10.35 20.26
CA THR A 130 2.89 11.81 20.26
C THR A 130 2.05 12.49 21.33
N GLU A 131 0.88 11.95 21.66
CA GLU A 131 -0.11 12.56 22.56
C GLU A 131 -0.49 11.64 23.73
N GLY A 132 -0.16 10.34 23.63
CA GLY A 132 -0.53 9.33 24.61
C GLY A 132 0.61 8.96 25.56
N LYS A 133 0.43 7.81 26.25
CA LYS A 133 1.43 7.32 27.23
C LYS A 133 2.80 6.99 26.62
N GLY A 134 2.82 6.63 25.33
CA GLY A 134 4.04 6.33 24.59
C GLY A 134 4.99 7.53 24.47
N GLN A 135 4.50 8.78 24.62
CA GLN A 135 5.34 9.98 24.60
C GLN A 135 6.48 9.94 25.63
N SER A 136 6.26 9.29 26.78
CA SER A 136 7.30 9.15 27.82
C SER A 136 8.54 8.40 27.35
N LEU A 137 8.47 7.69 26.22
CA LEU A 137 9.60 6.95 25.65
C LEU A 137 10.56 7.84 24.83
N GLU A 138 10.16 9.06 24.45
CA GLU A 138 10.94 9.95 23.59
C GLU A 138 12.38 10.15 24.12
N GLN A 139 12.54 10.31 25.42
CA GLN A 139 13.85 10.52 26.05
C GLN A 139 14.82 9.34 25.81
N MET A 140 14.30 8.12 25.62
CA MET A 140 15.11 6.92 25.34
C MET A 140 15.71 6.93 23.91
N PHE A 141 15.28 7.86 23.08
CA PHE A 141 15.69 8.00 21.68
C PHE A 141 16.42 9.31 21.39
N SER A 142 16.85 10.03 22.44
CA SER A 142 17.52 11.33 22.30
C SER A 142 18.79 11.30 21.42
N ASP A 143 19.49 10.18 21.41
CA ASP A 143 20.67 9.89 20.58
C ASP A 143 20.33 9.23 19.21
N ARG A 144 19.08 8.87 19.00
CA ARG A 144 18.59 8.13 17.82
C ARG A 144 17.28 8.72 17.29
N PRO A 145 17.28 10.02 16.88
CA PRO A 145 16.05 10.72 16.47
C PRO A 145 15.36 10.09 15.26
N GLY A 146 16.11 9.44 14.35
CA GLY A 146 15.53 8.70 13.23
C GLY A 146 14.64 7.54 13.67
N GLN A 147 15.04 6.79 14.70
CA GLN A 147 14.23 5.70 15.24
C GLN A 147 12.96 6.20 15.95
N TRP A 148 13.05 7.36 16.63
CA TRP A 148 11.86 7.99 17.21
C TRP A 148 10.89 8.48 16.15
N THR A 149 11.40 9.09 15.06
CA THR A 149 10.55 9.54 13.95
C THR A 149 9.87 8.39 13.21
N ASP A 150 10.49 7.20 13.15
CA ASP A 150 9.84 5.99 12.65
C ASP A 150 8.58 5.63 13.44
N ILE A 151 8.67 5.74 14.76
CA ILE A 151 7.62 5.33 15.70
C ILE A 151 6.45 6.33 15.65
N ILE A 152 6.75 7.63 15.75
CA ILE A 152 5.71 8.69 15.77
C ILE A 152 5.05 8.95 14.41
N ASN A 153 5.70 8.55 13.31
CA ASN A 153 5.19 8.72 11.95
C ASN A 153 4.75 7.38 11.32
N PHE A 154 4.46 6.35 12.11
CA PHE A 154 4.14 5.02 11.56
C PHE A 154 3.33 5.10 10.27
N GLU A 155 3.80 4.43 9.21
CA GLU A 155 3.30 4.57 7.85
C GLU A 155 3.16 3.20 7.15
N GLY A 156 1.98 2.94 6.56
CA GLY A 156 1.65 1.64 5.97
C GLY A 156 2.54 1.24 4.79
N ASN A 157 2.97 2.19 3.95
CA ASN A 157 3.87 1.86 2.82
C ASN A 157 5.26 1.44 3.33
N ALA A 158 5.82 2.15 4.32
CA ALA A 158 7.08 1.75 4.96
C ALA A 158 6.96 0.38 5.62
N ASN A 159 5.82 0.12 6.27
CA ASN A 159 5.54 -1.17 6.88
C ASN A 159 5.34 -2.29 5.84
N ALA A 160 4.79 -2.00 4.65
CA ALA A 160 4.73 -2.97 3.55
C ALA A 160 6.14 -3.37 3.08
N PHE A 161 7.04 -2.40 2.93
CA PHE A 161 8.44 -2.70 2.61
C PHE A 161 9.10 -3.55 3.70
N ARG A 162 8.95 -3.18 4.99
CA ARG A 162 9.44 -3.96 6.12
C ARG A 162 8.91 -5.38 6.10
N LEU A 163 7.60 -5.57 5.95
CA LEU A 163 6.94 -6.88 5.93
C LEU A 163 7.54 -7.82 4.89
N LEU A 164 7.95 -7.29 3.73
CA LEU A 164 8.50 -8.07 2.62
C LEU A 164 10.02 -8.24 2.68
N ALA A 165 10.74 -7.26 3.21
CA ALA A 165 12.21 -7.23 3.19
C ALA A 165 12.85 -7.71 4.50
N HIS A 166 12.18 -7.51 5.64
CA HIS A 166 12.70 -7.84 6.97
C HIS A 166 12.83 -9.34 7.19
N GLN A 167 13.92 -9.73 7.84
CA GLN A 167 14.13 -11.11 8.27
C GLN A 167 13.52 -11.35 9.65
N PHE A 168 12.24 -11.71 9.69
CA PHE A 168 11.60 -12.16 10.94
C PHE A 168 12.21 -13.46 11.45
N ILE A 169 12.10 -13.72 12.77
CA ILE A 169 12.61 -14.95 13.38
C ILE A 169 12.05 -16.19 12.68
N GLY A 170 12.92 -17.15 12.40
CA GLY A 170 12.55 -18.39 11.71
C GLY A 170 12.42 -18.26 10.19
N ARG A 171 12.61 -17.06 9.61
CA ARG A 171 12.64 -16.85 8.16
C ARG A 171 14.06 -16.81 7.61
N ARG A 172 14.20 -17.14 6.32
CA ARG A 172 15.47 -16.99 5.60
C ARG A 172 15.82 -15.50 5.40
N LYS A 173 17.08 -15.21 5.09
CA LYS A 173 17.52 -13.86 4.69
C LYS A 173 16.65 -13.33 3.55
N GLY A 174 16.40 -12.01 3.56
CA GLY A 174 15.62 -11.35 2.52
C GLY A 174 14.09 -11.52 2.66
N GLY A 175 13.61 -11.99 3.81
CA GLY A 175 12.18 -12.07 4.11
C GLY A 175 11.41 -12.92 3.09
N PHE A 176 10.63 -12.26 2.23
CA PHE A 176 9.88 -12.90 1.15
C PHE A 176 10.74 -13.26 -0.07
N ALA A 177 12.00 -12.85 -0.10
CA ALA A 177 12.94 -13.01 -1.22
C ALA A 177 12.31 -12.50 -2.55
N MET A 178 11.73 -11.31 -2.50
CA MET A 178 11.18 -10.63 -3.68
C MET A 178 12.29 -10.10 -4.58
N THR A 179 12.00 -9.86 -5.85
CA THR A 179 12.94 -9.18 -6.75
C THR A 179 13.17 -7.73 -6.32
N TYR A 180 14.35 -7.21 -6.62
CA TYR A 180 14.70 -5.82 -6.30
C TYR A 180 13.74 -4.83 -6.98
N SER A 181 13.38 -5.08 -8.25
CA SER A 181 12.44 -4.24 -8.98
C SER A 181 11.04 -4.22 -8.35
N THR A 182 10.52 -5.36 -7.89
CA THR A 182 9.24 -5.41 -7.18
C THR A 182 9.32 -4.65 -5.86
N LEU A 183 10.40 -4.84 -5.06
CA LEU A 183 10.58 -4.12 -3.80
C LEU A 183 10.71 -2.61 -3.99
N ALA A 184 11.44 -2.16 -5.01
CA ALA A 184 11.55 -0.73 -5.31
C ALA A 184 10.22 -0.12 -5.76
N SER A 185 9.37 -0.89 -6.44
CA SER A 185 8.07 -0.43 -6.97
C SER A 185 7.04 -0.14 -5.88
N ILE A 186 7.18 -0.66 -4.66
CA ILE A 186 6.25 -0.39 -3.54
C ILE A 186 6.67 0.83 -2.70
N VAL A 187 7.89 1.33 -2.85
CA VAL A 187 8.39 2.43 -2.02
C VAL A 187 7.98 3.78 -2.63
N LYS A 188 6.77 4.22 -2.29
CA LYS A 188 6.15 5.46 -2.79
C LYS A 188 6.91 6.72 -2.36
N TYR A 189 7.48 6.72 -1.16
CA TYR A 189 8.16 7.84 -0.54
C TYR A 189 9.61 7.46 -0.21
N PRO A 190 10.55 7.51 -1.18
CA PRO A 190 11.88 6.91 -1.05
C PRO A 190 12.83 7.74 -0.16
N TYR A 191 12.43 7.99 1.09
CA TYR A 191 13.20 8.71 2.10
C TYR A 191 12.90 8.22 3.51
N ALA A 192 13.87 8.44 4.42
CA ALA A 192 13.78 8.09 5.83
C ALA A 192 12.75 8.95 6.56
N SER A 193 12.16 8.42 7.63
CA SER A 193 11.08 9.05 8.41
C SER A 193 11.41 10.44 8.95
N ILE A 194 12.66 10.69 9.30
CA ILE A 194 13.13 12.00 9.78
C ILE A 194 12.94 13.12 8.74
N LEU A 195 12.76 12.78 7.48
CA LEU A 195 12.49 13.71 6.37
C LEU A 195 10.99 13.88 6.06
N ALA A 196 10.11 13.26 6.83
CA ALA A 196 8.67 13.22 6.56
C ALA A 196 7.92 14.56 6.68
N ASN A 197 8.54 15.60 7.25
CA ASN A 197 8.07 17.00 7.27
C ASN A 197 6.57 17.17 7.60
N GLY A 198 6.09 16.58 8.71
CA GLY A 198 4.71 16.73 9.21
C GLY A 198 3.63 16.03 8.38
N LYS A 199 3.97 15.41 7.26
CA LYS A 199 3.01 14.61 6.45
C LYS A 199 2.93 13.14 6.88
N HIS A 200 3.77 12.71 7.83
CA HIS A 200 3.89 11.33 8.32
C HIS A 200 4.11 10.29 7.22
N LYS A 201 4.66 10.70 6.05
CA LYS A 201 4.89 9.83 4.90
C LYS A 201 6.38 9.60 4.69
N PHE A 202 6.79 8.33 4.62
CA PHE A 202 8.17 7.89 4.35
C PHE A 202 8.15 6.46 3.80
N GLY A 203 9.29 5.92 3.34
CA GLY A 203 9.31 4.69 2.56
C GLY A 203 9.93 3.48 3.25
N PHE A 204 10.74 3.68 4.27
CA PHE A 204 11.42 2.62 5.00
C PHE A 204 11.83 3.09 6.39
N PHE A 205 11.74 2.20 7.37
CA PHE A 205 12.21 2.43 8.72
C PHE A 205 13.74 2.44 8.77
N ASP A 206 14.32 2.99 9.83
CA ASP A 206 15.76 2.99 10.07
C ASP A 206 16.38 1.58 9.97
N SER A 207 15.67 0.58 10.49
CA SER A 207 16.07 -0.83 10.41
C SER A 207 16.14 -1.39 8.98
N GLU A 208 15.33 -0.90 8.05
CA GLU A 208 15.30 -1.32 6.64
C GLU A 208 16.06 -0.38 5.70
N ALA A 209 16.52 0.78 6.18
CA ALA A 209 17.26 1.75 5.37
C ALA A 209 18.49 1.16 4.65
N PRO A 210 19.33 0.31 5.29
CA PRO A 210 20.45 -0.34 4.62
C PRO A 210 20.02 -1.31 3.49
N ILE A 211 18.86 -1.95 3.65
CA ILE A 211 18.31 -2.86 2.63
C ILE A 211 17.88 -2.04 1.41
N TYR A 212 17.12 -0.93 1.64
CA TYR A 212 16.70 -0.08 0.53
C TYR A 212 17.88 0.57 -0.19
N ALA A 213 18.90 1.04 0.54
CA ALA A 213 20.12 1.59 -0.05
C ALA A 213 20.78 0.59 -1.00
N ARG A 214 20.95 -0.67 -0.59
CA ARG A 214 21.52 -1.73 -1.44
C ARG A 214 20.67 -1.99 -2.69
N ILE A 215 19.34 -2.01 -2.56
CA ILE A 215 18.42 -2.15 -3.70
C ILE A 215 18.57 -0.98 -4.65
N ALA A 216 18.58 0.25 -4.12
CA ALA A 216 18.72 1.47 -4.90
C ALA A 216 20.06 1.53 -5.66
N ASP A 217 21.16 1.15 -5.02
CA ASP A 217 22.48 1.08 -5.66
C ASP A 217 22.50 0.06 -6.80
N GLU A 218 21.92 -1.11 -6.60
CA GLU A 218 21.86 -2.15 -7.64
C GLU A 218 21.05 -1.70 -8.85
N LEU A 219 19.87 -1.11 -8.60
CA LEU A 219 18.96 -0.64 -9.65
C LEU A 219 19.40 0.71 -10.28
N GLY A 220 20.42 1.36 -9.73
CA GLY A 220 20.85 2.68 -10.20
C GLY A 220 19.84 3.79 -9.92
N ILE A 221 19.09 3.69 -8.83
CA ILE A 221 18.18 4.75 -8.39
C ILE A 221 19.00 5.93 -7.87
N ILE A 222 18.73 7.12 -8.38
CA ILE A 222 19.49 8.33 -8.07
C ILE A 222 19.31 8.69 -6.59
N ARG A 223 20.41 8.76 -5.85
CA ARG A 223 20.44 9.27 -4.48
C ARG A 223 20.46 10.79 -4.49
N ILE A 224 19.60 11.42 -3.68
CA ILE A 224 19.48 12.89 -3.54
C ILE A 224 20.29 13.38 -2.33
N SER A 225 20.28 12.62 -1.22
CA SER A 225 21.00 12.99 0.00
C SER A 225 22.51 12.78 -0.12
N GLU A 226 23.29 13.65 0.52
CA GLU A 226 24.74 13.52 0.60
C GLU A 226 25.17 12.38 1.55
N PRO A 227 26.42 11.91 1.46
CA PRO A 227 26.97 10.95 2.41
C PRO A 227 26.89 11.47 3.86
N GLY A 228 26.32 10.67 4.77
CA GLY A 228 26.12 11.03 6.17
C GLY A 228 24.79 11.70 6.49
N GLU A 229 24.03 12.11 5.48
CA GLU A 229 22.67 12.60 5.65
C GLU A 229 21.64 11.47 5.65
N PRO A 230 20.44 11.69 6.23
CA PRO A 230 19.34 10.76 6.14
C PRO A 230 19.02 10.39 4.68
N LEU A 231 18.81 9.12 4.42
CA LEU A 231 18.64 8.61 3.06
C LEU A 231 17.43 9.24 2.36
N LYS A 232 17.67 9.72 1.14
CA LYS A 232 16.66 10.22 0.21
C LYS A 232 17.05 9.90 -1.21
N TYR A 233 16.10 9.35 -1.96
CA TYR A 233 16.28 8.94 -3.36
C TYR A 233 15.19 9.56 -4.24
N VAL A 234 15.43 9.55 -5.56
CA VAL A 234 14.40 9.77 -6.57
C VAL A 234 13.42 8.59 -6.54
N ARG A 235 12.16 8.82 -6.88
CA ARG A 235 11.20 7.72 -7.03
C ARG A 235 11.65 6.74 -8.11
N TYR A 236 11.56 5.45 -7.81
CA TYR A 236 11.73 4.40 -8.81
C TYR A 236 10.62 4.53 -9.87
N PRO A 237 10.92 4.44 -11.17
CA PRO A 237 9.97 4.75 -12.25
C PRO A 237 8.64 4.01 -12.17
N LEU A 238 8.64 2.72 -11.80
CA LEU A 238 7.41 1.92 -11.77
C LEU A 238 6.47 2.29 -10.60
N VAL A 239 6.94 3.04 -9.61
CA VAL A 239 6.09 3.57 -8.53
C VAL A 239 4.97 4.46 -9.07
N TRP A 240 5.23 5.21 -10.15
CA TRP A 240 4.22 6.06 -10.78
C TRP A 240 3.06 5.24 -11.36
N LEU A 241 3.33 4.03 -11.86
CA LEU A 241 2.31 3.12 -12.38
C LEU A 241 1.51 2.46 -11.24
N VAL A 242 2.18 2.10 -10.14
CA VAL A 242 1.51 1.55 -8.94
C VAL A 242 0.59 2.61 -8.33
N GLU A 243 1.07 3.86 -8.18
CA GLU A 243 0.26 4.98 -7.69
C GLU A 243 -0.95 5.26 -8.60
N ALA A 244 -0.76 5.28 -9.92
CA ALA A 244 -1.86 5.49 -10.86
C ALA A 244 -2.91 4.36 -10.80
N ALA A 245 -2.48 3.10 -10.68
CA ALA A 245 -3.39 1.97 -10.54
C ALA A 245 -4.24 2.08 -9.28
N ASP A 246 -3.62 2.46 -8.15
CA ASP A 246 -4.31 2.69 -6.88
C ASP A 246 -5.30 3.85 -6.99
N ASP A 247 -4.87 5.01 -7.51
CA ASP A 247 -5.69 6.21 -7.69
C ASP A 247 -6.94 5.91 -8.56
N ILE A 248 -6.79 5.15 -9.64
CA ILE A 248 -7.88 4.76 -10.54
C ILE A 248 -8.89 3.86 -9.80
N CYS A 249 -8.41 2.80 -9.16
CA CYS A 249 -9.28 1.84 -8.48
C CYS A 249 -9.96 2.48 -7.27
N TYR A 250 -9.19 3.17 -6.42
CA TYR A 250 -9.70 3.77 -5.20
C TYR A 250 -10.92 4.66 -5.47
N LEU A 251 -10.81 5.59 -6.42
CA LEU A 251 -11.90 6.54 -6.69
C LEU A 251 -13.14 5.89 -7.31
N LEU A 252 -12.95 5.00 -8.30
CA LEU A 252 -14.07 4.39 -9.04
C LEU A 252 -14.79 3.32 -8.22
N MET A 253 -14.06 2.53 -7.42
CA MET A 253 -14.65 1.48 -6.57
C MET A 253 -15.38 2.10 -5.38
N ASP A 254 -14.84 3.16 -4.78
CA ASP A 254 -15.51 3.89 -3.71
C ASP A 254 -16.83 4.53 -4.19
N LEU A 255 -16.89 5.02 -5.43
CA LEU A 255 -18.12 5.52 -6.04
C LEU A 255 -19.15 4.38 -6.20
N GLU A 256 -18.72 3.20 -6.67
CA GLU A 256 -19.58 2.02 -6.79
C GLU A 256 -20.11 1.56 -5.42
N ASP A 257 -19.26 1.51 -4.42
CA ASP A 257 -19.66 1.13 -3.06
C ASP A 257 -20.63 2.16 -2.45
N ALA A 258 -20.38 3.45 -2.65
CA ALA A 258 -21.31 4.49 -2.22
C ALA A 258 -22.68 4.38 -2.90
N HIS A 259 -22.74 3.96 -4.16
CA HIS A 259 -23.99 3.65 -4.86
C HIS A 259 -24.69 2.44 -4.24
N LYS A 260 -23.97 1.32 -4.03
CA LYS A 260 -24.51 0.09 -3.40
C LYS A 260 -25.06 0.34 -2.00
N LEU A 261 -24.40 1.19 -1.22
CA LEU A 261 -24.80 1.61 0.12
C LEU A 261 -25.88 2.70 0.11
N LYS A 262 -26.38 3.12 -1.07
CA LYS A 262 -27.39 4.17 -1.25
C LYS A 262 -27.00 5.53 -0.68
N LEU A 263 -25.71 5.81 -0.55
CA LEU A 263 -25.18 7.14 -0.22
C LEU A 263 -25.29 8.09 -1.41
N LEU A 264 -25.29 7.52 -2.61
CA LEU A 264 -25.51 8.22 -3.90
C LEU A 264 -26.65 7.55 -4.66
N SER A 265 -27.51 8.36 -5.30
CA SER A 265 -28.52 7.84 -6.21
C SER A 265 -27.89 7.33 -7.51
N THR A 266 -28.58 6.40 -8.18
CA THR A 266 -28.16 5.87 -9.48
C THR A 266 -27.90 6.97 -10.50
N ASP A 267 -28.83 7.91 -10.65
CA ASP A 267 -28.72 9.02 -11.61
C ASP A 267 -27.47 9.87 -11.34
N ASN A 268 -27.20 10.17 -10.07
CA ASN A 268 -25.99 10.91 -9.69
C ASN A 268 -24.72 10.10 -9.99
N THR A 269 -24.72 8.82 -9.72
CA THR A 269 -23.57 7.94 -9.97
C THR A 269 -23.27 7.85 -11.47
N ILE A 270 -24.28 7.59 -12.29
CA ILE A 270 -24.16 7.56 -13.75
C ILE A 270 -23.70 8.90 -14.30
N SER A 271 -24.28 10.02 -13.82
CA SER A 271 -23.89 11.36 -14.26
C SER A 271 -22.41 11.65 -13.96
N LEU A 272 -21.94 11.34 -12.74
CA LEU A 272 -20.54 11.51 -12.35
C LEU A 272 -19.59 10.66 -13.20
N MET A 273 -19.97 9.41 -13.52
CA MET A 273 -19.20 8.55 -14.39
C MET A 273 -19.16 9.07 -15.85
N MET A 274 -20.28 9.57 -16.35
CA MET A 274 -20.36 10.12 -17.70
C MET A 274 -19.51 11.38 -17.90
N ASP A 275 -19.21 12.11 -16.84
CA ASP A 275 -18.39 13.33 -16.90
C ASP A 275 -16.93 13.04 -17.33
N PHE A 276 -16.44 11.82 -17.16
CA PHE A 276 -15.10 11.40 -17.59
C PHE A 276 -14.98 11.22 -19.11
N LEU A 277 -16.11 11.11 -19.83
CA LEU A 277 -16.14 10.75 -21.24
C LEU A 277 -16.26 11.98 -22.13
N GLU A 278 -15.57 11.97 -23.25
CA GLU A 278 -15.76 12.94 -24.31
C GLU A 278 -17.19 12.84 -24.95
N PRO A 279 -17.73 13.88 -25.55
CA PRO A 279 -19.12 13.88 -26.02
C PRO A 279 -19.52 12.68 -26.88
N THR A 280 -18.69 12.28 -27.82
CA THR A 280 -18.94 11.13 -28.71
C THR A 280 -18.94 9.80 -27.96
N GLU A 281 -18.04 9.62 -27.01
CA GLU A 281 -17.98 8.45 -26.17
C GLU A 281 -19.14 8.39 -25.19
N ARG A 282 -19.56 9.55 -24.67
CA ARG A 282 -20.71 9.70 -23.77
C ARG A 282 -22.01 9.26 -24.46
N ASP A 283 -22.22 9.65 -25.72
CA ASP A 283 -23.42 9.26 -26.47
C ASP A 283 -23.44 7.76 -26.78
N HIS A 284 -22.27 7.18 -27.08
CA HIS A 284 -22.14 5.74 -27.23
C HIS A 284 -22.43 5.00 -25.91
N ALA A 285 -21.85 5.46 -24.78
CA ALA A 285 -22.10 4.87 -23.47
C ALA A 285 -23.58 4.95 -23.06
N LYS A 286 -24.26 6.09 -23.33
CA LYS A 286 -25.72 6.22 -23.10
C LYS A 286 -26.51 5.21 -23.91
N SER A 287 -26.15 4.97 -25.17
CA SER A 287 -26.80 3.97 -26.00
C SER A 287 -26.69 2.58 -25.41
N ILE A 288 -25.52 2.21 -24.91
CA ILE A 288 -25.28 0.88 -24.29
C ILE A 288 -26.07 0.72 -22.98
N ILE A 289 -25.95 1.67 -22.05
CA ILE A 289 -26.67 1.57 -20.78
C ILE A 289 -28.18 1.63 -20.96
N GLY A 290 -28.69 2.30 -22.00
CA GLY A 290 -30.11 2.29 -22.33
C GLY A 290 -30.67 0.93 -22.76
N MET A 291 -29.82 -0.02 -23.17
CA MET A 291 -30.19 -1.39 -23.49
C MET A 291 -30.12 -2.32 -22.25
N VAL A 292 -29.53 -1.88 -21.15
CA VAL A 292 -29.34 -2.64 -19.93
C VAL A 292 -30.37 -2.22 -18.88
N THR A 293 -31.15 -3.14 -18.37
CA THR A 293 -32.20 -2.84 -17.39
C THR A 293 -31.74 -2.92 -15.94
N ASP A 294 -30.71 -3.73 -15.66
CA ASP A 294 -30.11 -3.82 -14.33
C ASP A 294 -29.17 -2.64 -14.06
N VAL A 295 -29.46 -1.92 -13.00
CA VAL A 295 -28.74 -0.71 -12.63
C VAL A 295 -27.29 -0.98 -12.22
N ASN A 296 -27.02 -2.11 -11.55
CA ASN A 296 -25.67 -2.46 -11.15
C ASN A 296 -24.83 -2.81 -12.39
N GLU A 297 -25.43 -3.47 -13.39
CA GLU A 297 -24.77 -3.71 -14.66
C GLU A 297 -24.48 -2.42 -15.45
N GLN A 298 -25.36 -1.43 -15.40
CA GLN A 298 -25.09 -0.12 -15.98
C GLN A 298 -23.86 0.55 -15.34
N VAL A 299 -23.80 0.56 -14.01
CA VAL A 299 -22.66 1.12 -13.25
C VAL A 299 -21.38 0.32 -13.51
N SER A 300 -21.47 -1.01 -13.54
CA SER A 300 -20.32 -1.90 -13.82
C SER A 300 -19.75 -1.67 -15.23
N TYR A 301 -20.61 -1.52 -16.24
CA TYR A 301 -20.19 -1.19 -17.60
C TYR A 301 -19.43 0.14 -17.65
N LEU A 302 -20.00 1.19 -17.03
CA LEU A 302 -19.34 2.50 -17.00
C LEU A 302 -18.00 2.44 -16.28
N ARG A 303 -17.94 1.79 -15.11
CA ARG A 303 -16.68 1.58 -14.36
C ARG A 303 -15.62 0.95 -15.26
N SER A 304 -15.96 -0.15 -15.96
CA SER A 304 -15.03 -0.84 -16.84
C SER A 304 -14.52 0.07 -17.96
N LYS A 305 -15.43 0.86 -18.58
CA LYS A 305 -15.05 1.84 -19.60
C LYS A 305 -14.11 2.91 -19.05
N LEU A 306 -14.41 3.45 -17.87
CA LEU A 306 -13.58 4.51 -17.25
C LEU A 306 -12.20 4.01 -16.84
N VAL A 307 -12.10 2.78 -16.34
CA VAL A 307 -10.80 2.14 -16.10
C VAL A 307 -9.96 2.13 -17.38
N GLY A 308 -10.58 1.75 -18.52
CA GLY A 308 -9.90 1.74 -19.82
C GLY A 308 -9.39 3.13 -20.22
N VAL A 309 -10.25 4.14 -20.12
CA VAL A 309 -9.88 5.55 -20.42
C VAL A 309 -8.73 6.02 -19.55
N LEU A 310 -8.81 5.84 -18.24
CA LEU A 310 -7.78 6.31 -17.31
C LEU A 310 -6.46 5.56 -17.46
N VAL A 311 -6.50 4.27 -17.77
CA VAL A 311 -5.30 3.48 -18.09
C VAL A 311 -4.60 4.00 -19.33
N GLU A 312 -5.36 4.32 -20.39
CA GLU A 312 -4.80 4.88 -21.61
C GLU A 312 -4.18 6.27 -21.39
N GLU A 313 -4.90 7.18 -20.73
CA GLU A 313 -4.44 8.50 -20.36
C GLU A 313 -3.16 8.48 -19.50
N CYS A 314 -3.14 7.67 -18.42
CA CYS A 314 -1.96 7.55 -17.56
C CYS A 314 -0.77 6.91 -18.30
N THR A 315 -1.01 5.97 -19.21
CA THR A 315 0.04 5.39 -20.07
C THR A 315 0.68 6.47 -20.92
N GLN A 316 -0.13 7.27 -21.60
CA GLN A 316 0.34 8.36 -22.46
C GLN A 316 1.17 9.39 -21.66
N VAL A 317 0.66 9.83 -20.51
CA VAL A 317 1.40 10.74 -19.60
C VAL A 317 2.75 10.16 -19.20
N PHE A 318 2.82 8.86 -18.87
CA PHE A 318 4.07 8.22 -18.49
C PHE A 318 5.08 8.24 -19.64
N LEU A 319 4.68 7.85 -20.84
CA LEU A 319 5.55 7.78 -22.02
C LEU A 319 6.04 9.18 -22.46
N GLU A 320 5.17 10.17 -22.47
CA GLU A 320 5.53 11.55 -22.79
C GLU A 320 6.52 12.16 -21.78
N ASN A 321 6.52 11.66 -20.55
CA ASN A 321 7.39 12.14 -19.47
C ASN A 321 8.50 11.15 -19.11
N GLU A 322 8.76 10.11 -19.91
CA GLU A 322 9.74 9.07 -19.62
C GLU A 322 11.10 9.65 -19.20
N LYS A 323 11.62 10.62 -19.96
CA LYS A 323 12.90 11.27 -19.64
C LYS A 323 12.87 11.94 -18.27
N ALA A 324 11.82 12.70 -17.95
CA ALA A 324 11.68 13.39 -16.67
C ALA A 324 11.50 12.40 -15.51
N ILE A 325 10.86 11.26 -15.74
CA ILE A 325 10.73 10.17 -14.77
C ILE A 325 12.11 9.52 -14.53
N LEU A 326 12.88 9.25 -15.59
CA LEU A 326 14.19 8.61 -15.48
C LEU A 326 15.26 9.53 -14.88
N ASP A 327 15.19 10.85 -15.07
CA ASP A 327 16.12 11.81 -14.46
C ASP A 327 15.66 12.29 -13.07
N GLY A 328 14.41 11.96 -12.67
CA GLY A 328 13.85 12.27 -11.36
C GLY A 328 13.25 13.66 -11.22
N SER A 329 13.06 14.38 -12.31
CA SER A 329 12.46 15.73 -12.32
C SER A 329 10.93 15.72 -12.40
N PHE A 330 10.30 14.59 -12.77
CA PHE A 330 8.85 14.48 -12.81
C PHE A 330 8.23 14.60 -11.42
N SER A 331 7.15 15.36 -11.30
CA SER A 331 6.48 15.65 -10.05
C SER A 331 4.95 15.55 -10.15
N GLY A 332 4.28 15.35 -9.02
CA GLY A 332 2.84 15.13 -8.97
C GLY A 332 2.47 13.63 -9.01
N SER A 333 1.37 13.29 -9.67
CA SER A 333 0.96 11.93 -10.02
C SER A 333 0.50 11.89 -11.47
N LEU A 334 0.53 10.72 -12.12
CA LEU A 334 0.13 10.60 -13.53
C LEU A 334 -1.28 11.13 -13.76
N ILE A 335 -2.21 10.81 -12.85
CA ILE A 335 -3.61 11.21 -12.93
C ILE A 335 -3.82 12.76 -12.94
N LYS A 336 -2.86 13.53 -12.44
CA LYS A 336 -2.92 15.00 -12.44
C LYS A 336 -2.51 15.61 -13.77
N HIS A 337 -1.91 14.84 -14.64
CA HIS A 337 -1.36 15.28 -15.93
C HIS A 337 -2.16 14.75 -17.14
N ILE A 338 -3.23 13.96 -16.91
CA ILE A 338 -4.11 13.46 -17.99
C ILE A 338 -4.87 14.61 -18.67
N SER A 339 -5.55 14.31 -19.77
CA SER A 339 -6.32 15.29 -20.54
C SER A 339 -7.39 16.01 -19.69
N PRO A 340 -7.82 17.22 -20.07
CA PRO A 340 -8.67 18.07 -19.24
C PRO A 340 -9.99 17.43 -18.81
N THR A 341 -10.73 16.79 -19.72
CA THR A 341 -12.06 16.23 -19.45
C THR A 341 -12.03 15.18 -18.32
N PRO A 342 -11.28 14.07 -18.41
CA PRO A 342 -11.23 13.11 -17.33
C PRO A 342 -10.54 13.67 -16.08
N ARG A 343 -9.57 14.58 -16.17
CA ARG A 343 -8.90 15.20 -15.03
C ARG A 343 -9.86 16.02 -14.18
N GLU A 344 -10.69 16.86 -14.81
CA GLU A 344 -11.69 17.66 -14.09
C GLU A 344 -12.77 16.79 -13.47
N ALA A 345 -13.21 15.75 -14.16
CA ALA A 345 -14.15 14.79 -13.64
C ALA A 345 -13.58 14.05 -12.42
N TYR A 346 -12.32 13.61 -12.50
CA TYR A 346 -11.59 12.98 -11.39
C TYR A 346 -11.53 13.90 -10.16
N GLN A 347 -11.18 15.19 -10.35
CA GLN A 347 -11.10 16.15 -9.26
C GLN A 347 -12.48 16.40 -8.62
N ARG A 348 -13.54 16.58 -9.42
CA ARG A 348 -14.92 16.74 -8.91
C ARG A 348 -15.37 15.53 -8.10
N LEU A 349 -15.08 14.33 -8.59
CA LEU A 349 -15.44 13.09 -7.88
C LEU A 349 -14.64 12.94 -6.60
N SER A 350 -13.34 13.23 -6.60
CA SER A 350 -12.49 13.22 -5.42
C SER A 350 -13.00 14.17 -4.33
N ASP A 351 -13.34 15.40 -4.68
CA ASP A 351 -13.90 16.40 -3.75
C ASP A 351 -15.25 15.97 -3.17
N LEU A 352 -16.07 15.30 -3.99
CA LEU A 352 -17.35 14.74 -3.53
C LEU A 352 -17.14 13.58 -2.56
N SER A 353 -16.20 12.69 -2.86
CA SER A 353 -15.85 11.53 -2.02
C SER A 353 -15.37 11.98 -0.64
N ILE A 354 -14.51 13.00 -0.56
CA ILE A 354 -14.06 13.57 0.71
C ILE A 354 -15.23 14.08 1.55
N ARG A 355 -16.20 14.74 0.91
CA ARG A 355 -17.33 15.37 1.62
C ARG A 355 -18.42 14.40 2.03
N LYS A 356 -18.77 13.42 1.17
CA LYS A 356 -19.95 12.57 1.35
C LYS A 356 -19.62 11.13 1.73
N ILE A 357 -18.49 10.59 1.28
CA ILE A 357 -18.12 9.19 1.49
C ILE A 357 -17.27 9.06 2.75
N TYR A 358 -16.09 9.69 2.78
CA TYR A 358 -15.12 9.51 3.87
C TYR A 358 -15.50 10.19 5.19
N ARG A 359 -16.55 11.02 5.19
CA ARG A 359 -17.13 11.64 6.39
C ARG A 359 -18.51 11.09 6.73
N SER A 360 -18.92 9.99 6.13
CA SER A 360 -20.16 9.33 6.49
C SER A 360 -20.10 8.84 7.94
N ARG A 361 -21.28 8.75 8.58
CA ARG A 361 -21.38 8.34 9.98
C ARG A 361 -20.77 6.96 10.21
N ASP A 362 -21.03 6.02 9.31
CA ASP A 362 -20.56 4.65 9.42
C ASP A 362 -19.01 4.57 9.39
N VAL A 363 -18.38 5.37 8.53
CA VAL A 363 -16.90 5.46 8.49
C VAL A 363 -16.36 6.07 9.78
N LEU A 364 -16.95 7.15 10.28
CA LEU A 364 -16.53 7.80 11.53
C LEU A 364 -16.67 6.87 12.75
N GLU A 365 -17.73 6.07 12.83
CA GLU A 365 -17.93 5.10 13.92
C GLU A 365 -16.83 4.01 13.92
N VAL A 366 -16.42 3.52 12.74
CA VAL A 366 -15.29 2.58 12.62
C VAL A 366 -13.97 3.24 13.00
N GLU A 367 -13.75 4.49 12.57
CA GLU A 367 -12.55 5.24 12.93
C GLU A 367 -12.43 5.42 14.45
N LEU A 368 -13.51 5.82 15.12
CA LEU A 368 -13.55 5.97 16.58
C LEU A 368 -13.28 4.65 17.32
N ALA A 369 -13.93 3.57 16.87
CA ALA A 369 -13.72 2.24 17.46
C ALA A 369 -12.28 1.76 17.24
N GLY A 370 -11.76 1.88 16.01
CA GLY A 370 -10.41 1.49 15.63
C GLY A 370 -9.35 2.23 16.44
N PHE A 371 -9.50 3.56 16.57
CA PHE A 371 -8.61 4.39 17.37
C PHE A 371 -8.54 3.89 18.82
N ARG A 372 -9.69 3.62 19.44
CA ARG A 372 -9.74 3.12 20.82
C ARG A 372 -9.12 1.73 20.96
N ILE A 373 -9.40 0.83 20.03
CA ILE A 373 -8.89 -0.54 20.05
C ILE A 373 -7.36 -0.53 19.94
N ILE A 374 -6.83 0.15 18.93
CA ILE A 374 -5.38 0.20 18.67
C ILE A 374 -4.63 0.87 19.84
N SER A 375 -5.12 2.02 20.32
CA SER A 375 -4.48 2.71 21.46
C SER A 375 -4.45 1.86 22.73
N THR A 376 -5.53 1.07 22.99
CA THR A 376 -5.55 0.18 24.16
C THR A 376 -4.58 -0.99 24.00
N LEU A 377 -4.52 -1.61 22.80
CA LEU A 377 -3.60 -2.69 22.53
C LEU A 377 -2.14 -2.24 22.65
N LEU A 378 -1.82 -1.05 22.12
CA LEU A 378 -0.49 -0.44 22.25
C LEU A 378 -0.13 -0.18 23.71
N ASP A 379 -1.03 0.43 24.49
CA ASP A 379 -0.80 0.73 25.90
C ASP A 379 -0.37 -0.51 26.68
N LEU A 380 -1.13 -1.60 26.53
CA LEU A 380 -0.87 -2.84 27.23
C LEU A 380 0.40 -3.56 26.73
N MET A 381 0.60 -3.60 25.41
CA MET A 381 1.74 -4.31 24.84
C MET A 381 3.05 -3.56 25.03
N ILE A 382 3.06 -2.22 24.95
CA ILE A 382 4.24 -1.40 25.20
C ILE A 382 4.62 -1.48 26.68
N GLU A 383 3.64 -1.42 27.60
CA GLU A 383 3.91 -1.65 29.03
C GLU A 383 4.49 -3.05 29.27
N ALA A 384 3.97 -4.07 28.60
CA ALA A 384 4.44 -5.44 28.75
C ALA A 384 5.90 -5.62 28.31
N VAL A 385 6.31 -5.03 27.17
CA VAL A 385 7.71 -5.14 26.71
C VAL A 385 8.71 -4.29 27.53
N GLN A 386 8.21 -3.26 28.22
CA GLN A 386 9.04 -2.50 29.17
C GLN A 386 9.20 -3.24 30.52
N ASN A 387 8.21 -4.05 30.93
CA ASN A 387 8.17 -4.73 32.20
C ASN A 387 7.86 -6.23 32.00
N PRO A 388 8.74 -6.99 31.32
CA PRO A 388 8.43 -8.35 30.86
C PRO A 388 8.25 -9.37 32.02
N ASP A 389 8.81 -9.08 33.20
CA ASP A 389 8.78 -9.99 34.35
C ASP A 389 7.46 -9.97 35.12
N ARG A 390 6.59 -8.97 34.91
CA ARG A 390 5.27 -8.90 35.54
C ARG A 390 4.37 -10.03 35.04
N GLU A 391 3.56 -10.60 35.94
CA GLU A 391 2.69 -11.74 35.59
C GLU A 391 1.75 -11.46 34.42
N TYR A 392 1.12 -10.29 34.41
CA TYR A 392 0.23 -9.90 33.28
C TYR A 392 1.00 -9.67 31.97
N SER A 393 2.22 -9.11 32.05
CA SER A 393 3.10 -8.93 30.90
C SER A 393 3.47 -10.28 30.26
N LYS A 394 3.80 -11.29 31.06
CA LYS A 394 4.10 -12.65 30.57
C LYS A 394 2.93 -13.25 29.79
N LEU A 395 1.68 -13.03 30.25
CA LEU A 395 0.49 -13.48 29.55
C LEU A 395 0.32 -12.77 28.20
N LEU A 396 0.50 -11.46 28.15
CA LEU A 396 0.41 -10.67 26.90
C LEU A 396 1.51 -11.06 25.91
N ILE A 397 2.75 -11.12 26.35
CA ILE A 397 3.92 -11.53 25.53
C ILE A 397 3.74 -12.95 25.00
N GLY A 398 3.24 -13.86 25.82
CA GLY A 398 2.97 -15.25 25.43
C GLY A 398 1.94 -15.42 24.31
N ARG A 399 1.17 -14.38 23.99
CA ARG A 399 0.24 -14.38 22.84
C ARG A 399 0.89 -13.93 21.53
N VAL A 400 2.04 -13.26 21.60
CA VAL A 400 2.72 -12.76 20.40
C VAL A 400 3.39 -13.93 19.68
N SER A 401 3.23 -13.99 18.36
CA SER A 401 3.88 -15.01 17.55
C SER A 401 5.41 -14.93 17.69
N SER A 402 6.06 -16.08 17.86
CA SER A 402 7.51 -16.18 17.98
C SER A 402 8.30 -15.65 16.78
N GLN A 403 7.65 -15.32 15.68
CA GLN A 403 8.31 -14.66 14.54
C GLN A 403 8.72 -13.21 14.84
N TYR A 404 8.05 -12.54 15.79
CA TYR A 404 8.35 -11.16 16.19
C TYR A 404 9.31 -11.16 17.38
N ASP A 405 10.42 -10.42 17.27
CA ASP A 405 11.46 -10.36 18.32
C ASP A 405 11.06 -9.41 19.44
N ILE A 406 10.03 -9.82 20.18
CA ILE A 406 9.47 -9.04 21.29
C ILE A 406 10.43 -8.97 22.51
N ASN A 407 11.44 -9.84 22.55
CA ASN A 407 12.46 -9.90 23.59
C ASN A 407 13.81 -9.32 23.11
N ALA A 408 13.85 -8.60 22.01
CA ALA A 408 15.06 -7.93 21.53
C ALA A 408 15.73 -7.13 22.65
N THR A 409 17.04 -7.03 22.64
CA THR A 409 17.81 -6.27 23.66
C THR A 409 17.55 -4.79 23.57
N ASP A 410 17.38 -4.27 22.36
CA ASP A 410 17.13 -2.87 22.10
C ASP A 410 15.64 -2.53 22.13
N ILE A 411 15.27 -1.42 22.77
CA ILE A 411 13.89 -0.98 22.96
C ILE A 411 13.21 -0.63 21.63
N TYR A 412 13.93 -0.08 20.65
CA TYR A 412 13.38 0.20 19.33
C TYR A 412 12.87 -1.08 18.65
N HIS A 413 13.68 -2.15 18.67
CA HIS A 413 13.28 -3.42 18.06
C HIS A 413 12.13 -4.08 18.81
N ARG A 414 12.04 -3.93 20.15
CA ARG A 414 10.85 -4.40 20.90
C ARG A 414 9.59 -3.64 20.52
N ILE A 415 9.68 -2.32 20.39
CA ILE A 415 8.55 -1.51 19.94
C ILE A 415 8.15 -1.89 18.51
N GLN A 416 9.12 -2.04 17.60
CA GLN A 416 8.85 -2.51 16.25
C GLN A 416 8.17 -3.88 16.23
N ALA A 417 8.59 -4.83 17.06
CA ALA A 417 7.94 -6.14 17.17
C ALA A 417 6.47 -6.02 17.63
N VAL A 418 6.17 -5.09 18.54
CA VAL A 418 4.78 -4.78 18.94
C VAL A 418 4.00 -4.17 17.77
N LEU A 419 4.61 -3.23 17.04
CA LEU A 419 3.99 -2.62 15.87
C LEU A 419 3.75 -3.64 14.75
N ASP A 420 4.71 -4.52 14.48
CA ASP A 420 4.57 -5.63 13.53
C ASP A 420 3.40 -6.56 13.92
N TYR A 421 3.29 -6.89 15.21
CA TYR A 421 2.22 -7.74 15.73
C TYR A 421 0.85 -7.08 15.57
N ILE A 422 0.70 -5.82 15.97
CA ILE A 422 -0.57 -5.09 15.93
C ILE A 422 -0.94 -4.78 14.47
N SER A 423 -0.02 -4.26 13.66
CA SER A 423 -0.29 -3.95 12.24
C SER A 423 -0.60 -5.19 11.42
N GLY A 424 -0.06 -6.34 11.81
CA GLY A 424 -0.35 -7.64 11.21
C GLY A 424 -1.73 -8.21 11.55
N MET A 425 -2.49 -7.64 12.47
CA MET A 425 -3.85 -8.08 12.81
C MET A 425 -4.84 -7.72 11.69
N THR A 426 -5.96 -8.46 11.65
CA THR A 426 -7.17 -8.04 10.95
C THR A 426 -8.03 -7.20 11.89
N ASP A 427 -8.99 -6.44 11.35
CA ASP A 427 -9.92 -5.64 12.16
C ASP A 427 -10.71 -6.52 13.14
N VAL A 428 -11.18 -7.68 12.63
CA VAL A 428 -11.93 -8.66 13.44
C VAL A 428 -11.06 -9.23 14.56
N TYR A 429 -9.79 -9.58 14.26
CA TYR A 429 -8.89 -10.13 15.26
C TYR A 429 -8.49 -9.08 16.31
N ALA A 430 -8.22 -7.84 15.89
CA ALA A 430 -7.92 -6.74 16.81
C ALA A 430 -9.08 -6.48 17.78
N LEU A 431 -10.32 -6.47 17.27
CA LEU A 431 -11.53 -6.34 18.08
C LEU A 431 -11.71 -7.52 19.05
N ASP A 432 -11.49 -8.76 18.60
CA ASP A 432 -11.60 -9.96 19.43
C ASP A 432 -10.57 -9.94 20.59
N ILE A 433 -9.31 -9.61 20.28
CA ILE A 433 -8.27 -9.48 21.30
C ILE A 433 -8.61 -8.37 22.30
N TYR A 434 -9.03 -7.18 21.80
CA TYR A 434 -9.47 -6.08 22.65
C TYR A 434 -10.57 -6.51 23.64
N ARG A 435 -11.61 -7.22 23.16
CA ARG A 435 -12.69 -7.72 24.02
C ARG A 435 -12.19 -8.71 25.08
N LYS A 436 -11.34 -9.66 24.69
CA LYS A 436 -10.78 -10.69 25.61
C LYS A 436 -9.90 -10.06 26.70
N ILE A 437 -9.02 -9.13 26.31
CA ILE A 437 -8.12 -8.46 27.25
C ILE A 437 -8.90 -7.59 28.26
N ASN A 438 -9.99 -6.95 27.82
CA ASN A 438 -10.85 -6.16 28.70
C ASN A 438 -11.90 -6.98 29.45
N GLY A 439 -11.91 -8.31 29.36
CA GLY A 439 -12.87 -9.18 30.03
C GLY A 439 -14.29 -9.11 29.47
N ASN A 440 -14.49 -8.50 28.30
CA ASN A 440 -15.81 -8.36 27.66
C ASN A 440 -16.25 -9.60 26.87
N SER A 441 -15.36 -10.56 26.69
CA SER A 441 -15.67 -11.88 26.15
C SER A 441 -14.67 -12.91 26.67
N LEU A 442 -15.10 -14.16 26.83
CA LEU A 442 -14.24 -15.30 27.14
C LEU A 442 -14.00 -16.10 25.85
N PRO A 443 -12.88 -16.87 25.78
CA PRO A 443 -12.69 -17.82 24.67
C PRO A 443 -13.89 -18.75 24.58
N ALA A 444 -14.45 -18.92 23.39
CA ALA A 444 -15.39 -20.01 23.13
C ALA A 444 -14.60 -21.33 23.23
N VAL A 445 -15.13 -22.27 24.03
CA VAL A 445 -14.59 -23.62 24.18
C VAL A 445 -15.10 -24.47 23.03
#